data_1d235966f1b848591bf132ead5d38a7d
#
_entry.id   1d235966f1b848591bf132ead5d38a7d
#
_cell.length_a   1.000
_cell.length_b   1.000
_cell.length_c   1.000
_cell.angle_alpha   90.00
_cell.angle_beta   90.00
_cell.angle_gamma   90.00
#
_symmetry.space_group_name_H-M   'P 1'
#
loop_
_entity.id
_entity.type
_entity.pdbx_description
1 polymer ?
#
loop_
_entity_poly.entity_id
_entity_poly.type
_entity_poly.pdbx_seq_one_letter_code
_entity_poly.pdbx_strand_id
1 'polypeptide(L)'
;SPSSKKTNNYKLQMADMLWTNGADKVKGKLNSLKYTNQEVNDIWFLMVLRLPGWPIDNLPMMKNLQKNVKLSTSDIKEWAKMNRNKNIIKIWNHKLSVTAKDAIAKGLKGKDIGDYIKQKEAELF
;
A
#
# COMPACT_ATOMS: atom_id res chain seq x y z
N SER A 1 -5.05 10.10 -20.73
CA SER A 1 -5.94 9.86 -21.82
C SER A 1 -7.07 8.95 -21.41
N PRO A 2 -8.27 9.39 -21.63
CA PRO A 2 -9.42 8.55 -21.38
C PRO A 2 -9.41 7.29 -22.23
N SER A 3 -8.72 7.35 -23.33
CA SER A 3 -8.63 6.22 -24.23
C SER A 3 -7.82 5.07 -23.64
N SER A 4 -7.02 5.33 -22.63
CA SER A 4 -6.20 4.28 -22.09
C SER A 4 -6.96 3.54 -21.01
N LYS A 5 -7.90 2.72 -21.44
CA LYS A 5 -8.51 1.75 -20.56
C LYS A 5 -7.48 0.65 -20.33
N LYS A 6 -6.64 0.86 -19.31
CA LYS A 6 -5.54 -0.05 -19.03
C LYS A 6 -5.98 -1.34 -18.35
N THR A 7 -7.19 -1.35 -17.82
CA THR A 7 -7.70 -2.47 -17.03
C THR A 7 -9.22 -2.50 -17.05
N ASN A 8 -9.80 -3.69 -16.85
CA ASN A 8 -11.24 -3.86 -16.69
C ASN A 8 -11.65 -3.85 -15.20
N ASN A 9 -10.68 -3.78 -14.30
CA ASN A 9 -10.94 -3.75 -12.87
C ASN A 9 -11.29 -2.33 -12.43
N TYR A 10 -12.54 -2.13 -11.97
CA TYR A 10 -13.02 -0.78 -11.63
C TYR A 10 -12.22 -0.11 -10.51
N LYS A 11 -11.73 -0.88 -9.54
CA LYS A 11 -10.92 -0.33 -8.45
C LYS A 11 -9.60 0.22 -8.97
N LEU A 12 -8.96 -0.53 -9.86
CA LEU A 12 -7.71 -0.11 -10.48
C LEU A 12 -7.93 1.10 -11.39
N GLN A 13 -9.03 1.10 -12.16
CA GLN A 13 -9.39 2.25 -13.00
C GLN A 13 -9.53 3.51 -12.16
N MET A 14 -10.26 3.40 -11.05
CA MET A 14 -10.50 4.56 -10.19
C MET A 14 -9.22 5.04 -9.52
N ALA A 15 -8.38 4.12 -9.05
CA ALA A 15 -7.10 4.47 -8.44
C ALA A 15 -6.19 5.19 -9.44
N ASP A 16 -6.17 4.73 -10.69
CA ASP A 16 -5.36 5.36 -11.74
C ASP A 16 -5.87 6.77 -12.05
N MET A 17 -7.19 6.93 -12.19
CA MET A 17 -7.80 8.23 -12.48
C MET A 17 -7.58 9.26 -11.38
N LEU A 18 -7.63 8.83 -10.13
CA LEU A 18 -7.58 9.73 -8.99
C LEU A 18 -6.17 9.97 -8.46
N TRP A 19 -5.18 9.32 -9.02
CA TRP A 19 -3.80 9.43 -8.57
C TRP A 19 -3.31 10.87 -8.44
N THR A 20 -3.69 11.71 -9.38
CA THR A 20 -3.24 13.11 -9.42
C THR A 20 -3.77 13.95 -8.26
N ASN A 21 -4.81 13.48 -7.57
CA ASN A 21 -5.43 14.23 -6.46
C ASN A 21 -4.75 13.99 -5.11
N GLY A 22 -3.82 13.03 -5.04
CA GLY A 22 -3.17 12.67 -3.79
C GLY A 22 -4.04 11.75 -2.93
N ALA A 23 -3.41 10.80 -2.23
CA ALA A 23 -4.13 9.77 -1.49
C ALA A 23 -5.04 10.33 -0.39
N ASP A 24 -4.61 11.37 0.31
CA ASP A 24 -5.37 11.93 1.42
C ASP A 24 -6.69 12.56 0.97
N LYS A 25 -6.68 13.22 -0.18
CA LYS A 25 -7.88 13.89 -0.71
C LYS A 25 -8.82 12.91 -1.39
N VAL A 26 -8.28 11.80 -1.87
CA VAL A 26 -9.05 10.82 -2.63
C VAL A 26 -10.10 10.13 -1.78
N LYS A 27 -9.81 9.83 -0.52
CA LYS A 27 -10.78 9.16 0.36
C LYS A 27 -12.08 9.95 0.46
N GLY A 28 -11.98 11.25 0.69
CA GLY A 28 -13.16 12.10 0.77
C GLY A 28 -13.94 12.13 -0.53
N LYS A 29 -13.23 12.21 -1.65
CA LYS A 29 -13.87 12.22 -2.96
C LYS A 29 -14.58 10.91 -3.27
N LEU A 30 -13.95 9.78 -2.94
CA LEU A 30 -14.55 8.46 -3.16
C LEU A 30 -15.81 8.27 -2.33
N ASN A 31 -15.83 8.78 -1.10
CA ASN A 31 -17.01 8.73 -0.26
C ASN A 31 -18.16 9.52 -0.89
N SER A 32 -17.87 10.69 -1.46
CA SER A 32 -18.90 11.50 -2.11
C SER A 32 -19.45 10.85 -3.38
N LEU A 33 -18.72 9.92 -3.99
CA LEU A 33 -19.15 9.16 -5.16
C LEU A 33 -19.93 7.90 -4.78
N LYS A 34 -20.24 7.74 -3.50
CA LYS A 34 -21.07 6.64 -2.99
C LYS A 34 -20.46 5.24 -3.16
N TYR A 35 -19.15 5.14 -3.12
CA TYR A 35 -18.50 3.86 -3.00
C TYR A 35 -18.66 3.34 -1.57
N THR A 36 -18.64 2.02 -1.39
CA THR A 36 -18.64 1.44 -0.05
C THR A 36 -17.33 1.78 0.66
N ASN A 37 -17.35 1.69 1.98
CA ASN A 37 -16.13 1.92 2.78
C ASN A 37 -15.02 0.95 2.38
N GLN A 38 -15.37 -0.30 2.06
CA GLN A 38 -14.39 -1.29 1.62
C GLN A 38 -13.77 -0.89 0.28
N GLU A 39 -14.59 -0.43 -0.65
CA GLU A 39 -14.11 0.00 -1.96
C GLU A 39 -13.18 1.21 -1.84
N VAL A 40 -13.56 2.18 -1.01
CA VAL A 40 -12.74 3.36 -0.75
C VAL A 40 -11.39 2.94 -0.18
N ASN A 41 -11.40 2.04 0.79
CA ASN A 41 -10.19 1.55 1.42
C ASN A 41 -9.28 0.83 0.41
N ASP A 42 -9.86 -0.01 -0.43
CA ASP A 42 -9.09 -0.76 -1.43
C ASP A 42 -8.45 0.16 -2.47
N ILE A 43 -9.23 1.13 -2.96
CA ILE A 43 -8.73 2.09 -3.95
C ILE A 43 -7.61 2.95 -3.36
N TRP A 44 -7.81 3.41 -2.13
CA TRP A 44 -6.80 4.20 -1.42
C TRP A 44 -5.51 3.40 -1.22
N PHE A 45 -5.64 2.13 -0.82
CA PHE A 45 -4.49 1.24 -0.65
C PHE A 45 -3.68 1.10 -1.94
N LEU A 46 -4.37 0.91 -3.07
CA LEU A 46 -3.70 0.83 -4.37
C LEU A 46 -2.89 2.09 -4.66
N MET A 47 -3.45 3.26 -4.34
CA MET A 47 -2.77 4.53 -4.58
C MET A 47 -1.54 4.68 -3.68
N VAL A 48 -1.66 4.26 -2.42
CA VAL A 48 -0.53 4.33 -1.48
C VAL A 48 0.61 3.42 -1.95
N LEU A 49 0.27 2.24 -2.48
CA LEU A 49 1.28 1.30 -2.97
C LEU A 49 2.20 1.89 -4.04
N ARG A 50 1.71 2.86 -4.81
CA ARG A 50 2.53 3.41 -5.89
C ARG A 50 3.33 4.65 -5.47
N LEU A 51 3.22 5.08 -4.21
CA LEU A 51 4.03 6.20 -3.72
C LEU A 51 5.50 5.82 -3.75
N PRO A 52 6.37 6.75 -4.19
CA PRO A 52 7.81 6.48 -4.19
C PRO A 52 8.35 6.50 -2.77
N GLY A 53 9.00 5.43 -2.35
CA GLY A 53 9.70 5.37 -1.08
C GLY A 53 8.86 5.10 0.15
N TRP A 54 7.77 5.83 0.35
CA TRP A 54 6.98 5.71 1.59
C TRP A 54 6.56 4.28 1.94
N PRO A 55 6.04 3.46 1.01
CA PRO A 55 5.63 2.09 1.36
C PRO A 55 6.79 1.23 1.86
N ILE A 56 7.96 1.40 1.28
CA ILE A 56 9.15 0.63 1.68
C ILE A 56 9.64 1.10 3.05
N ASP A 57 9.60 2.41 3.30
CA ASP A 57 10.00 2.97 4.58
C ASP A 57 9.00 2.66 5.69
N ASN A 58 7.81 2.20 5.35
CA ASN A 58 6.72 1.94 6.30
C ASN A 58 6.11 0.55 6.09
N LEU A 59 6.94 -0.45 5.85
CA LEU A 59 6.47 -1.82 5.58
C LEU A 59 5.55 -2.39 6.66
N PRO A 60 5.83 -2.22 7.96
CA PRO A 60 4.89 -2.73 8.97
C PRO A 60 3.49 -2.15 8.82
N MET A 61 3.38 -0.84 8.55
CA MET A 61 2.08 -0.20 8.34
C MET A 61 1.42 -0.71 7.06
N MET A 62 2.18 -0.85 5.97
CA MET A 62 1.65 -1.37 4.72
C MET A 62 1.07 -2.77 4.89
N LYS A 63 1.79 -3.65 5.61
CA LYS A 63 1.32 -5.01 5.84
C LYS A 63 0.08 -5.03 6.74
N ASN A 64 -0.02 -4.09 7.65
CA ASN A 64 -1.21 -3.95 8.49
C ASN A 64 -2.42 -3.50 7.66
N LEU A 65 -2.23 -2.51 6.79
CA LEU A 65 -3.28 -2.05 5.89
C LEU A 65 -3.72 -3.18 4.95
N GLN A 66 -2.79 -3.99 4.49
CA GLN A 66 -3.06 -5.10 3.59
C GLN A 66 -4.06 -6.11 4.17
N LYS A 67 -4.05 -6.27 5.49
CA LYS A 67 -4.97 -7.21 6.15
C LYS A 67 -6.43 -6.85 5.96
N ASN A 68 -6.72 -5.58 5.68
CA ASN A 68 -8.09 -5.08 5.61
C ASN A 68 -8.56 -4.81 4.18
N VAL A 69 -7.75 -5.11 3.18
CA VAL A 69 -8.17 -4.91 1.79
C VAL A 69 -8.76 -6.20 1.21
N LYS A 70 -9.68 -6.02 0.28
CA LYS A 70 -10.26 -7.12 -0.50
C LYS A 70 -9.74 -7.03 -1.94
N LEU A 71 -8.46 -7.27 -2.07
CA LEU A 71 -7.74 -7.28 -3.34
C LEU A 71 -7.02 -8.62 -3.44
N SER A 72 -7.00 -9.18 -4.63
CA SER A 72 -6.29 -10.45 -4.88
C SER A 72 -4.86 -10.17 -5.33
N THR A 73 -4.03 -11.19 -5.24
CA THR A 73 -2.67 -11.11 -5.79
C THR A 73 -2.71 -10.76 -7.28
N SER A 74 -3.70 -11.27 -7.99
CA SER A 74 -3.90 -10.95 -9.40
C SER A 74 -4.14 -9.46 -9.62
N ASP A 75 -4.97 -8.84 -8.76
CA ASP A 75 -5.22 -7.40 -8.81
C ASP A 75 -3.92 -6.62 -8.63
N ILE A 76 -3.11 -7.04 -7.68
CA ILE A 76 -1.86 -6.35 -7.36
C ILE A 76 -0.83 -6.52 -8.49
N LYS A 77 -0.77 -7.70 -9.10
CA LYS A 77 0.09 -7.93 -10.27
C LYS A 77 -0.29 -7.01 -11.42
N GLU A 78 -1.59 -6.88 -11.67
CA GLU A 78 -2.07 -6.00 -12.72
C GLU A 78 -1.73 -4.54 -12.41
N TRP A 79 -1.93 -4.12 -11.17
CA TRP A 79 -1.61 -2.77 -10.71
C TRP A 79 -0.12 -2.46 -10.87
N ALA A 80 0.75 -3.41 -10.50
CA ALA A 80 2.19 -3.27 -10.68
C ALA A 80 2.57 -3.10 -12.14
N LYS A 81 1.92 -3.88 -13.01
CA LYS A 81 2.15 -3.81 -14.45
C LYS A 81 1.70 -2.48 -15.04
N MET A 82 0.51 -2.01 -14.65
CA MET A 82 -0.02 -0.72 -15.11
C MET A 82 0.92 0.43 -14.75
N ASN A 83 1.51 0.39 -13.57
CA ASN A 83 2.37 1.45 -13.07
C ASN A 83 3.85 1.21 -13.37
N ARG A 84 4.18 0.10 -14.02
CA ARG A 84 5.57 -0.28 -14.32
C ARG A 84 6.44 -0.21 -13.06
N ASN A 85 5.89 -0.69 -11.96
CA ASN A 85 6.53 -0.62 -10.65
C ASN A 85 6.54 -1.99 -10.00
N LYS A 86 7.67 -2.67 -10.10
CA LYS A 86 7.83 -4.02 -9.55
C LYS A 86 7.77 -4.03 -8.03
N ASN A 87 8.04 -2.91 -7.39
CA ASN A 87 7.99 -2.83 -5.94
C ASN A 87 6.58 -3.06 -5.40
N ILE A 88 5.56 -2.73 -6.18
CA ILE A 88 4.17 -2.95 -5.78
C ILE A 88 3.92 -4.41 -5.43
N ILE A 89 4.29 -5.33 -6.32
CA ILE A 89 4.10 -6.75 -6.06
C ILE A 89 5.09 -7.27 -5.00
N LYS A 90 6.28 -6.70 -4.96
CA LYS A 90 7.28 -7.08 -3.99
C LYS A 90 6.83 -6.71 -2.57
N ILE A 91 6.22 -5.54 -2.41
CA ILE A 91 5.64 -5.13 -1.12
C ILE A 91 4.50 -6.07 -0.74
N TRP A 92 3.62 -6.37 -1.68
CA TRP A 92 2.49 -7.27 -1.45
C TRP A 92 2.95 -8.64 -0.95
N ASN A 93 4.01 -9.17 -1.53
CA ASN A 93 4.53 -10.49 -1.18
C ASN A 93 5.49 -10.47 0.00
N HIS A 94 5.92 -9.30 0.44
CA HIS A 94 6.87 -9.19 1.54
C HIS A 94 6.26 -9.72 2.83
N LYS A 95 7.04 -10.49 3.57
CA LYS A 95 6.63 -10.99 4.88
C LYS A 95 7.53 -10.37 5.93
N LEU A 96 6.91 -9.79 6.96
CA LEU A 96 7.64 -9.20 8.07
C LEU A 96 8.37 -10.30 8.83
N SER A 97 9.65 -10.07 9.11
CA SER A 97 10.49 -11.01 9.86
C SER A 97 11.07 -10.40 11.12
N VAL A 98 11.09 -9.08 11.23
CA VAL A 98 11.61 -8.37 12.41
C VAL A 98 10.47 -8.17 13.40
N THR A 99 10.70 -8.54 14.66
CA THR A 99 9.67 -8.48 15.69
C THR A 99 10.04 -7.49 16.78
N ALA A 100 9.03 -7.11 17.60
CA ALA A 100 9.28 -6.29 18.78
C ALA A 100 10.27 -6.97 19.72
N LYS A 101 10.24 -8.31 19.77
CA LYS A 101 11.17 -9.08 20.59
C LYS A 101 12.61 -8.83 20.19
N ASP A 102 12.88 -8.74 18.88
CA ASP A 102 14.21 -8.43 18.36
C ASP A 102 14.70 -7.06 18.84
N ALA A 103 13.81 -6.07 18.81
CA ALA A 103 14.12 -4.72 19.26
C ALA A 103 14.38 -4.68 20.76
N ILE A 104 13.55 -5.37 21.54
CA ILE A 104 13.69 -5.43 23.00
C ILE A 104 15.02 -6.11 23.37
N ALA A 105 15.43 -7.12 22.63
CA ALA A 105 16.70 -7.82 22.84
C ALA A 105 17.89 -6.87 22.67
N LYS A 106 17.71 -5.77 21.94
CA LYS A 106 18.73 -4.74 21.75
C LYS A 106 18.62 -3.60 22.76
N GLY A 107 17.74 -3.73 23.75
CA GLY A 107 17.57 -2.73 24.80
C GLY A 107 16.65 -1.58 24.42
N LEU A 108 15.94 -1.69 23.30
CA LEU A 108 15.03 -0.63 22.84
C LEU A 108 13.69 -0.75 23.55
N LYS A 109 12.99 0.37 23.64
CA LYS A 109 11.66 0.44 24.26
C LYS A 109 10.87 1.61 23.70
N GLY A 110 9.54 1.56 23.89
CA GLY A 110 8.63 2.60 23.45
C GLY A 110 8.66 2.78 21.94
N LYS A 111 8.70 4.01 21.51
CA LYS A 111 8.71 4.37 20.09
C LYS A 111 9.88 3.76 19.32
N ASP A 112 11.01 3.57 20.00
CA ASP A 112 12.21 3.05 19.35
C ASP A 112 12.02 1.62 18.83
N ILE A 113 11.12 0.85 19.42
CA ILE A 113 10.79 -0.50 18.96
C ILE A 113 10.21 -0.43 17.54
N GLY A 114 9.22 0.44 17.33
CA GLY A 114 8.60 0.61 16.02
C GLY A 114 9.58 1.13 14.98
N ASP A 115 10.39 2.11 15.36
CA ASP A 115 11.39 2.69 14.46
C ASP A 115 12.42 1.64 14.02
N TYR A 116 12.84 0.79 14.96
CA TYR A 116 13.78 -0.28 14.66
C TYR A 116 13.19 -1.27 13.64
N ILE A 117 11.95 -1.68 13.88
CA ILE A 117 11.27 -2.64 12.99
C ILE A 117 11.15 -2.07 11.58
N LYS A 118 10.71 -0.80 11.46
CA LYS A 118 10.58 -0.13 10.17
C LYS A 118 11.91 -0.11 9.42
N GLN A 119 12.96 0.30 10.09
CA GLN A 119 14.26 0.43 9.50
C GLN A 119 14.80 -0.93 9.04
N LYS A 120 14.71 -1.93 9.89
CA LYS A 120 15.22 -3.27 9.56
C LYS A 120 14.44 -3.92 8.42
N GLU A 121 13.12 -3.77 8.40
CA GLU A 121 12.32 -4.32 7.30
C GLU A 121 12.67 -3.64 5.99
N ALA A 122 12.89 -2.33 5.99
CA ALA A 122 13.31 -1.62 4.79
C ALA A 122 14.66 -2.12 4.29
N GLU A 123 15.59 -2.40 5.18
CA GLU A 123 16.90 -2.94 4.82
C GLU A 123 16.80 -4.34 4.22
N LEU A 124 15.86 -5.15 4.70
CA LEU A 124 15.64 -6.52 4.22
C LEU A 124 14.86 -6.58 2.92
N PHE A 125 14.23 -5.47 2.56
CA PHE A 125 13.40 -5.41 1.35
C PHE A 125 14.28 -5.50 0.11
#